data_7f321d3b99d819cf7c38ffe2281ae6be
#
_entry.id   7f321d3b99d819cf7c38ffe2281ae6be
#
_cell.length_a   1.000
_cell.length_b   1.000
_cell.length_c   1.000
_cell.angle_alpha   90.00
_cell.angle_beta   90.00
_cell.angle_gamma   90.00
#
_symmetry.space_group_name_H-M   'P 1'
#
loop_
_entity.id
_entity.type
_entity.pdbx_description
1 polymer ?
#
loop_
_entity_poly.entity_id
_entity_poly.type
_entity_poly.pdbx_seq_one_letter_code
_entity_poly.pdbx_strand_id
1 'polypeptide(L)'
;MRIGIYGYGNLARGVEDAIRRNPDMELAAVFTRRNPATLQLHTPGVPTVAAVQVGDWVGKIDVMIVCGGSATDLPAMTPMLAAQFNVVDSYDNHSRIPAHYAAVDQAAAAAGTTALISCGWDPGLFSLARLYGSVALPEGSDYTFWGRGVSQGHSDAIRRIPGVLDARQYTVPVPGALARVRQGETPALTTRDKHTRECYVVAAEGADREEIRRQIVTMPAYFADYDTTVTFITAEEMQRSHA
;
A
#
# COMPACT_ATOMS: atom_id res chain seq x y z
N MET A 1 14.38 -10.48 18.52
CA MET A 1 14.63 -10.34 17.06
C MET A 1 14.90 -8.90 16.73
N ARG A 2 16.02 -8.59 16.07
CA ARG A 2 16.43 -7.21 15.72
C ARG A 2 15.82 -6.85 14.35
N ILE A 3 14.95 -5.86 14.32
CA ILE A 3 14.23 -5.42 13.14
C ILE A 3 14.81 -4.12 12.62
N GLY A 4 15.07 -4.04 11.31
CA GLY A 4 15.35 -2.80 10.60
C GLY A 4 14.11 -2.35 9.82
N ILE A 5 13.87 -1.06 9.71
CA ILE A 5 12.84 -0.49 8.84
C ILE A 5 13.52 0.31 7.73
N TYR A 6 13.25 -0.01 6.46
CA TYR A 6 13.77 0.72 5.31
C TYR A 6 12.67 1.55 4.64
N GLY A 7 12.78 2.87 4.74
CA GLY A 7 11.75 3.84 4.41
C GLY A 7 10.89 4.19 5.63
N TYR A 8 10.53 5.47 5.80
CA TYR A 8 9.76 5.91 6.95
C TYR A 8 8.59 6.80 6.55
N GLY A 9 7.50 6.15 6.20
CA GLY A 9 6.18 6.74 5.90
C GLY A 9 5.11 6.21 6.86
N ASN A 10 3.84 6.30 6.47
CA ASN A 10 2.72 5.85 7.30
C ASN A 10 2.78 4.35 7.62
N LEU A 11 3.13 3.51 6.62
CA LEU A 11 3.31 2.08 6.86
C LEU A 11 4.39 1.81 7.91
N ALA A 12 5.54 2.47 7.78
CA ALA A 12 6.66 2.28 8.70
C ALA A 12 6.33 2.69 10.14
N ARG A 13 5.54 3.74 10.33
CA ARG A 13 5.03 4.14 11.66
C ARG A 13 4.16 3.06 12.28
N GLY A 14 3.28 2.46 11.47
CA GLY A 14 2.46 1.33 11.92
C GLY A 14 3.31 0.10 12.28
N VAL A 15 4.35 -0.19 11.49
CA VAL A 15 5.32 -1.26 11.79
C VAL A 15 6.09 -0.97 13.08
N GLU A 16 6.56 0.25 13.26
CA GLU A 16 7.23 0.68 14.50
C GLU A 16 6.33 0.48 15.73
N ASP A 17 5.07 0.92 15.65
CA ASP A 17 4.11 0.75 16.72
C ASP A 17 3.78 -0.74 17.00
N ALA A 18 3.78 -1.58 15.96
CA ALA A 18 3.62 -3.01 16.11
C ALA A 18 4.83 -3.65 16.82
N ILE A 19 6.06 -3.30 16.43
CA ILE A 19 7.29 -3.78 17.08
C ILE A 19 7.27 -3.43 18.57
N ARG A 20 6.91 -2.20 18.94
CA ARG A 20 6.83 -1.76 20.34
C ARG A 20 5.87 -2.57 21.22
N ARG A 21 4.88 -3.22 20.60
CA ARG A 21 3.89 -4.07 21.30
C ARG A 21 4.30 -5.53 21.41
N ASN A 22 5.37 -5.91 20.74
CA ASN A 22 5.87 -7.28 20.72
C ASN A 22 7.21 -7.37 21.45
N PRO A 23 7.25 -7.94 22.67
CA PRO A 23 8.44 -7.91 23.53
C PRO A 23 9.61 -8.76 23.01
N ASP A 24 9.37 -9.65 22.04
CA ASP A 24 10.38 -10.47 21.37
C ASP A 24 11.03 -9.78 20.17
N MET A 25 10.59 -8.54 19.86
CA MET A 25 11.10 -7.71 18.76
C MET A 25 11.76 -6.44 19.29
N GLU A 26 12.82 -6.02 18.64
CA GLU A 26 13.54 -4.78 18.92
C GLU A 26 13.76 -4.01 17.63
N LEU A 27 13.38 -2.73 17.60
CA LEU A 27 13.69 -1.85 16.48
C LEU A 27 15.16 -1.41 16.56
N ALA A 28 15.99 -2.01 15.73
CA ALA A 28 17.44 -1.77 15.73
C ALA A 28 17.84 -0.47 15.02
N ALA A 29 17.20 -0.15 13.90
CA ALA A 29 17.45 1.08 13.13
C ALA A 29 16.32 1.38 12.13
N VAL A 30 16.22 2.67 11.72
CA VAL A 30 15.37 3.14 10.64
C VAL A 30 16.23 3.77 9.54
N PHE A 31 16.09 3.28 8.31
CA PHE A 31 16.84 3.75 7.14
C PHE A 31 15.99 4.66 6.29
N THR A 32 16.54 5.78 5.85
CA THR A 32 15.81 6.77 5.06
C THR A 32 16.63 7.42 3.96
N ARG A 33 16.00 7.75 2.84
CA ARG A 33 16.57 8.57 1.76
C ARG A 33 16.50 10.08 2.08
N ARG A 34 15.64 10.46 3.03
CA ARG A 34 15.56 11.84 3.54
C ARG A 34 16.72 12.10 4.52
N ASN A 35 16.89 13.37 4.92
CA ASN A 35 17.85 13.68 5.99
C ASN A 35 17.45 12.92 7.29
N PRO A 36 18.27 11.99 7.80
CA PRO A 36 17.97 11.23 9.01
C PRO A 36 17.62 12.10 10.22
N ALA A 37 18.30 13.23 10.36
CA ALA A 37 18.10 14.15 11.50
C ALA A 37 16.71 14.80 11.54
N THR A 38 15.95 14.74 10.45
CA THR A 38 14.57 15.29 10.38
C THR A 38 13.50 14.29 10.73
N LEU A 39 13.85 13.02 10.93
CA LEU A 39 12.89 11.98 11.28
C LEU A 39 12.54 12.02 12.77
N GLN A 40 11.27 11.96 13.05
CA GLN A 40 10.74 11.80 14.41
C GLN A 40 10.12 10.41 14.53
N LEU A 41 10.80 9.54 15.25
CA LEU A 41 10.36 8.19 15.55
C LEU A 41 9.44 8.20 16.78
N HIS A 42 8.54 7.23 16.88
CA HIS A 42 7.73 6.99 18.08
C HIS A 42 8.56 6.30 19.18
N THR A 43 9.65 5.61 18.81
CA THR A 43 10.54 4.88 19.71
C THR A 43 11.78 5.71 20.00
N PRO A 44 11.96 6.22 21.23
CA PRO A 44 13.13 7.00 21.59
C PRO A 44 14.43 6.17 21.50
N GLY A 45 15.52 6.83 21.12
CA GLY A 45 16.87 6.23 21.15
C GLY A 45 17.20 5.32 19.97
N VAL A 46 16.24 5.05 19.06
CA VAL A 46 16.52 4.27 17.85
C VAL A 46 17.27 5.12 16.83
N PRO A 47 18.41 4.63 16.30
CA PRO A 47 19.18 5.37 15.31
C PRO A 47 18.42 5.50 13.99
N THR A 48 18.44 6.72 13.44
CA THR A 48 18.01 7.02 12.07
C THR A 48 19.25 7.10 11.18
N VAL A 49 19.27 6.34 10.10
CA VAL A 49 20.45 6.10 9.28
C VAL A 49 20.17 6.48 7.82
N ALA A 50 21.14 7.07 7.15
CA ALA A 50 21.01 7.31 5.70
C ALA A 50 20.92 5.98 4.94
N ALA A 51 20.00 5.88 3.99
CA ALA A 51 19.74 4.65 3.23
C ALA A 51 21.00 4.06 2.56
N VAL A 52 21.95 4.92 2.16
CA VAL A 52 23.22 4.50 1.54
C VAL A 52 24.15 3.73 2.50
N GLN A 53 23.93 3.85 3.80
CA GLN A 53 24.74 3.19 4.83
C GLN A 53 24.14 1.86 5.30
N VAL A 54 23.09 1.37 4.65
CA VAL A 54 22.39 0.13 5.06
C VAL A 54 23.34 -1.07 5.11
N GLY A 55 24.33 -1.14 4.23
CA GLY A 55 25.32 -2.22 4.19
C GLY A 55 26.14 -2.35 5.47
N ASP A 56 26.36 -1.26 6.22
CA ASP A 56 27.09 -1.26 7.50
C ASP A 56 26.31 -1.99 8.63
N TRP A 57 25.06 -2.37 8.35
CA TRP A 57 24.17 -3.02 9.30
C TRP A 57 23.97 -4.52 9.04
N VAL A 58 24.67 -5.07 8.08
CA VAL A 58 24.70 -6.53 7.86
C VAL A 58 25.21 -7.23 9.11
N GLY A 59 24.50 -8.27 9.56
CA GLY A 59 24.75 -8.98 10.81
C GLY A 59 24.25 -8.28 12.10
N LYS A 60 23.79 -7.03 12.00
CA LYS A 60 23.19 -6.28 13.12
C LYS A 60 21.65 -6.30 13.09
N ILE A 61 21.06 -6.67 11.97
CA ILE A 61 19.62 -6.77 11.73
C ILE A 61 19.29 -8.21 11.36
N ASP A 62 18.28 -8.78 11.98
CA ASP A 62 17.80 -10.14 11.70
C ASP A 62 16.80 -10.13 10.55
N VAL A 63 15.93 -9.11 10.48
CA VAL A 63 14.93 -8.92 9.42
C VAL A 63 14.80 -7.44 9.09
N MET A 64 14.79 -7.11 7.80
CA MET A 64 14.52 -5.77 7.27
C MET A 64 13.08 -5.67 6.74
N ILE A 65 12.28 -4.77 7.29
CA ILE A 65 10.93 -4.49 6.79
C ILE A 65 11.02 -3.33 5.80
N VAL A 66 10.62 -3.57 4.55
CA VAL A 66 10.76 -2.63 3.44
C VAL A 66 9.49 -1.82 3.27
N CYS A 67 9.52 -0.57 3.69
CA CYS A 67 8.36 0.34 3.74
C CYS A 67 8.42 1.43 2.65
N GLY A 68 8.84 1.07 1.46
CA GLY A 68 8.82 1.93 0.26
C GLY A 68 7.45 1.98 -0.41
N GLY A 69 7.29 2.86 -1.39
CA GLY A 69 6.10 2.89 -2.24
C GLY A 69 6.02 1.65 -3.13
N SER A 70 4.90 0.95 -3.07
CA SER A 70 4.72 -0.33 -3.77
C SER A 70 4.94 -0.20 -5.28
N ALA A 71 4.35 0.80 -5.92
CA ALA A 71 4.44 0.97 -7.37
C ALA A 71 5.82 1.44 -7.87
N THR A 72 6.57 2.19 -7.04
CA THR A 72 7.76 2.93 -7.49
C THR A 72 9.05 2.48 -6.83
N ASP A 73 9.01 2.09 -5.56
CA ASP A 73 10.20 1.84 -4.77
C ASP A 73 10.49 0.34 -4.59
N LEU A 74 9.50 -0.44 -4.17
CA LEU A 74 9.68 -1.85 -3.81
C LEU A 74 10.26 -2.72 -4.94
N PRO A 75 9.93 -2.53 -6.22
CA PRO A 75 10.52 -3.32 -7.29
C PRO A 75 12.05 -3.29 -7.35
N ALA A 76 12.66 -2.17 -6.95
CA ALA A 76 14.11 -2.03 -6.90
C ALA A 76 14.67 -2.28 -5.49
N MET A 77 13.96 -1.80 -4.45
CA MET A 77 14.43 -1.88 -3.06
C MET A 77 14.45 -3.30 -2.52
N THR A 78 13.38 -4.07 -2.72
CA THR A 78 13.27 -5.39 -2.11
C THR A 78 14.36 -6.34 -2.60
N PRO A 79 14.63 -6.51 -3.92
CA PRO A 79 15.74 -7.34 -4.39
C PRO A 79 17.12 -6.87 -3.90
N MET A 80 17.34 -5.54 -3.88
CA MET A 80 18.59 -4.97 -3.39
C MET A 80 18.85 -5.31 -1.91
N LEU A 81 17.81 -5.23 -1.09
CA LEU A 81 17.92 -5.54 0.34
C LEU A 81 17.95 -7.05 0.60
N ALA A 82 17.23 -7.85 -0.18
CA ALA A 82 17.24 -9.31 -0.10
C ALA A 82 18.62 -9.90 -0.39
N ALA A 83 19.45 -9.22 -1.17
CA ALA A 83 20.84 -9.60 -1.37
C ALA A 83 21.73 -9.46 -0.13
N GLN A 84 21.22 -8.91 0.98
CA GLN A 84 22.02 -8.63 2.19
C GLN A 84 21.32 -9.01 3.49
N PHE A 85 19.98 -9.03 3.50
CA PHE A 85 19.15 -9.23 4.69
C PHE A 85 18.00 -10.19 4.41
N ASN A 86 17.48 -10.83 5.45
CA ASN A 86 16.12 -11.35 5.37
C ASN A 86 15.16 -10.17 5.28
N VAL A 87 14.19 -10.23 4.39
CA VAL A 87 13.30 -9.09 4.10
C VAL A 87 11.82 -9.43 4.20
N VAL A 88 11.02 -8.44 4.56
CA VAL A 88 9.56 -8.48 4.44
C VAL A 88 9.13 -7.23 3.69
N ASP A 89 8.30 -7.37 2.65
CA ASP A 89 7.68 -6.25 1.95
C ASP A 89 6.16 -6.36 1.86
N SER A 90 5.54 -5.27 1.44
CA SER A 90 4.08 -5.15 1.24
C SER A 90 3.73 -4.84 -0.22
N TYR A 91 4.46 -5.42 -1.18
CA TYR A 91 4.21 -5.19 -2.60
C TYR A 91 2.78 -5.62 -2.99
N ASP A 92 2.00 -4.71 -3.59
CA ASP A 92 0.56 -4.89 -3.81
C ASP A 92 0.10 -4.77 -5.27
N ASN A 93 1.01 -4.62 -6.23
CA ASN A 93 0.62 -4.64 -7.63
C ASN A 93 0.41 -6.09 -8.11
N HIS A 94 -0.82 -6.58 -7.98
CA HIS A 94 -1.20 -7.97 -8.23
C HIS A 94 -0.70 -8.49 -9.59
N SER A 95 -0.84 -7.74 -10.66
CA SER A 95 -0.43 -8.16 -12.00
C SER A 95 1.08 -8.34 -12.16
N ARG A 96 1.86 -7.73 -11.26
CA ARG A 96 3.33 -7.75 -11.28
C ARG A 96 3.97 -8.58 -10.17
N ILE A 97 3.19 -9.17 -9.28
CA ILE A 97 3.70 -10.04 -8.21
C ILE A 97 4.59 -11.18 -8.76
N PRO A 98 4.25 -11.88 -9.85
CA PRO A 98 5.12 -12.94 -10.35
C PRO A 98 6.50 -12.45 -10.77
N ALA A 99 6.59 -11.30 -11.42
CA ALA A 99 7.87 -10.70 -11.82
C ALA A 99 8.67 -10.19 -10.61
N HIS A 100 7.99 -9.60 -9.63
CA HIS A 100 8.60 -9.16 -8.37
C HIS A 100 9.14 -10.35 -7.58
N TYR A 101 8.35 -11.42 -7.46
CA TYR A 101 8.77 -12.68 -6.84
C TYR A 101 10.06 -13.20 -7.47
N ALA A 102 10.11 -13.34 -8.80
CA ALA A 102 11.27 -13.87 -9.49
C ALA A 102 12.55 -13.04 -9.23
N ALA A 103 12.43 -11.71 -9.23
CA ALA A 103 13.56 -10.82 -8.95
C ALA A 103 14.06 -10.93 -7.50
N VAL A 104 13.14 -11.00 -6.54
CA VAL A 104 13.48 -11.13 -5.11
C VAL A 104 14.02 -12.51 -4.80
N ASP A 105 13.42 -13.57 -5.35
CA ASP A 105 13.87 -14.95 -5.20
C ASP A 105 15.31 -15.14 -5.69
N GLN A 106 15.61 -14.63 -6.88
CA GLN A 106 16.96 -14.66 -7.43
C GLN A 106 17.98 -14.00 -6.51
N ALA A 107 17.65 -12.83 -5.96
CA ALA A 107 18.56 -12.09 -5.08
C ALA A 107 18.73 -12.81 -3.73
N ALA A 108 17.65 -13.25 -3.12
CA ALA A 108 17.65 -13.95 -1.84
C ALA A 108 18.38 -15.30 -1.94
N ALA A 109 18.08 -16.11 -2.96
CA ALA A 109 18.74 -17.39 -3.18
C ALA A 109 20.26 -17.25 -3.38
N ALA A 110 20.70 -16.25 -4.14
CA ALA A 110 22.12 -15.99 -4.35
C ALA A 110 22.85 -15.58 -3.07
N ALA A 111 22.16 -14.90 -2.14
CA ALA A 111 22.71 -14.42 -0.87
C ALA A 111 22.50 -15.40 0.31
N GLY A 112 21.68 -16.44 0.16
CA GLY A 112 21.30 -17.33 1.24
C GLY A 112 20.38 -16.67 2.28
N THR A 113 19.63 -15.65 1.89
CA THR A 113 18.66 -14.95 2.73
C THR A 113 17.24 -15.45 2.48
N THR A 114 16.30 -15.01 3.31
CA THR A 114 14.87 -15.31 3.18
C THR A 114 14.09 -14.05 2.88
N ALA A 115 13.15 -14.13 1.95
CA ALA A 115 12.26 -13.02 1.61
C ALA A 115 10.79 -13.42 1.73
N LEU A 116 10.00 -12.60 2.40
CA LEU A 116 8.55 -12.68 2.43
C LEU A 116 7.99 -11.44 1.74
N ILE A 117 7.43 -11.62 0.56
CA ILE A 117 6.89 -10.52 -0.23
C ILE A 117 5.35 -10.43 -0.14
N SER A 118 4.82 -9.27 -0.52
CA SER A 118 3.36 -9.05 -0.61
C SER A 118 2.63 -9.31 0.71
N CYS A 119 3.29 -8.99 1.83
CA CYS A 119 2.79 -9.19 3.17
C CYS A 119 1.98 -7.98 3.63
N GLY A 120 0.72 -7.94 3.23
CA GLY A 120 -0.20 -6.85 3.52
C GLY A 120 -1.60 -7.34 3.86
N TRP A 121 -2.57 -6.53 3.51
CA TRP A 121 -3.98 -6.84 3.69
C TRP A 121 -4.54 -7.60 2.49
N ASP A 122 -4.35 -7.09 1.28
CA ASP A 122 -4.68 -7.75 0.02
C ASP A 122 -3.73 -7.25 -1.10
N PRO A 123 -2.70 -7.99 -1.44
CA PRO A 123 -2.37 -9.36 -1.01
C PRO A 123 -1.92 -9.46 0.45
N GLY A 124 -2.20 -10.59 1.07
CA GLY A 124 -1.84 -10.91 2.45
C GLY A 124 -2.98 -11.58 3.21
N LEU A 125 -3.46 -11.00 4.30
CA LEU A 125 -4.45 -11.62 5.19
C LEU A 125 -5.76 -11.98 4.47
N PHE A 126 -6.26 -11.14 3.59
CA PHE A 126 -7.46 -11.46 2.79
C PHE A 126 -7.23 -12.59 1.80
N SER A 127 -6.04 -12.70 1.23
CA SER A 127 -5.69 -13.83 0.34
C SER A 127 -5.76 -15.16 1.08
N LEU A 128 -5.25 -15.20 2.31
CA LEU A 128 -5.35 -16.37 3.20
C LEU A 128 -6.80 -16.65 3.58
N ALA A 129 -7.59 -15.64 3.92
CA ALA A 129 -9.00 -15.81 4.27
C ALA A 129 -9.80 -16.39 3.09
N ARG A 130 -9.55 -15.93 1.85
CA ARG A 130 -10.17 -16.51 0.65
C ARG A 130 -9.74 -17.96 0.43
N LEU A 131 -8.45 -18.27 0.62
CA LEU A 131 -7.95 -19.64 0.51
C LEU A 131 -8.63 -20.57 1.53
N TYR A 132 -8.73 -20.17 2.80
CA TYR A 132 -9.45 -20.95 3.81
C TYR A 132 -10.94 -21.12 3.47
N GLY A 133 -11.57 -20.05 2.96
CA GLY A 133 -12.95 -20.09 2.49
C GLY A 133 -13.16 -21.12 1.37
N SER A 134 -12.26 -21.17 0.38
CA SER A 134 -12.35 -22.12 -0.73
C SER A 134 -12.08 -23.57 -0.31
N VAL A 135 -11.29 -23.77 0.74
CA VAL A 135 -11.08 -25.13 1.32
C VAL A 135 -12.33 -25.60 2.07
N ALA A 136 -12.96 -24.72 2.85
CA ALA A 136 -14.17 -25.03 3.61
C ALA A 136 -15.42 -25.20 2.72
N LEU A 137 -15.49 -24.46 1.62
CA LEU A 137 -16.61 -24.41 0.67
C LEU A 137 -16.06 -24.55 -0.77
N PRO A 138 -15.63 -25.74 -1.18
CA PRO A 138 -14.90 -25.95 -2.44
C PRO A 138 -15.72 -25.59 -3.69
N GLU A 139 -17.06 -25.65 -3.63
CA GLU A 139 -17.96 -25.23 -4.71
C GLU A 139 -18.48 -23.79 -4.53
N GLY A 140 -18.02 -23.10 -3.48
CA GLY A 140 -18.39 -21.73 -3.20
C GLY A 140 -17.66 -20.74 -4.10
N SER A 141 -18.23 -19.52 -4.20
CA SER A 141 -17.58 -18.36 -4.84
C SER A 141 -17.32 -17.30 -3.80
N ASP A 142 -16.16 -16.66 -3.86
CA ASP A 142 -15.85 -15.55 -2.99
C ASP A 142 -16.13 -14.19 -3.67
N TYR A 143 -16.68 -13.27 -2.89
CA TYR A 143 -16.92 -11.89 -3.29
C TYR A 143 -16.24 -10.96 -2.31
N THR A 144 -15.35 -10.12 -2.80
CA THR A 144 -14.72 -9.08 -1.97
C THR A 144 -15.42 -7.75 -2.17
N PHE A 145 -15.97 -7.21 -1.08
CA PHE A 145 -16.50 -5.84 -1.02
C PHE A 145 -15.74 -5.06 0.05
N TRP A 146 -15.10 -3.98 -0.39
CA TRP A 146 -14.50 -3.02 0.53
C TRP A 146 -15.60 -2.11 1.08
N GLY A 147 -15.58 -1.84 2.37
CA GLY A 147 -16.41 -0.81 2.96
C GLY A 147 -16.02 0.59 2.47
N ARG A 148 -16.86 1.59 2.69
CA ARG A 148 -16.53 2.98 2.34
C ARG A 148 -15.27 3.39 3.13
N GLY A 149 -14.18 3.63 2.43
CA GLY A 149 -12.90 3.95 3.04
C GLY A 149 -11.98 4.69 2.08
N VAL A 150 -11.07 5.48 2.67
CA VAL A 150 -10.03 6.21 1.91
C VAL A 150 -8.98 5.24 1.39
N SER A 151 -8.68 5.33 0.10
CA SER A 151 -7.51 4.66 -0.48
C SER A 151 -6.34 5.64 -0.58
N GLN A 152 -5.29 5.40 0.17
CA GLN A 152 -4.10 6.25 0.18
C GLN A 152 -3.38 6.21 -1.17
N GLY A 153 -3.19 5.03 -1.76
CA GLY A 153 -2.51 4.90 -3.05
C GLY A 153 -3.26 5.57 -4.20
N HIS A 154 -4.59 5.47 -4.23
CA HIS A 154 -5.40 6.16 -5.23
C HIS A 154 -5.42 7.68 -5.01
N SER A 155 -5.49 8.11 -3.77
CA SER A 155 -5.39 9.54 -3.42
C SER A 155 -4.04 10.12 -3.84
N ASP A 156 -2.94 9.37 -3.62
CA ASP A 156 -1.61 9.77 -4.06
C ASP A 156 -1.49 9.85 -5.59
N ALA A 157 -2.10 8.93 -6.31
CA ALA A 157 -2.11 8.97 -7.78
C ALA A 157 -2.78 10.24 -8.30
N ILE A 158 -3.90 10.66 -7.71
CA ILE A 158 -4.58 11.91 -8.06
C ILE A 158 -3.71 13.13 -7.71
N ARG A 159 -3.06 13.16 -6.55
CA ARG A 159 -2.19 14.27 -6.13
C ARG A 159 -0.98 14.50 -7.04
N ARG A 160 -0.61 13.52 -7.87
CA ARG A 160 0.48 13.64 -8.85
C ARG A 160 0.04 14.29 -10.17
N ILE A 161 -1.25 14.51 -10.38
CA ILE A 161 -1.77 15.19 -11.58
C ILE A 161 -1.41 16.68 -11.48
N PRO A 162 -0.82 17.29 -12.53
CA PRO A 162 -0.53 18.71 -12.54
C PRO A 162 -1.78 19.55 -12.25
N GLY A 163 -1.65 20.55 -11.37
CA GLY A 163 -2.75 21.40 -10.95
C GLY A 163 -3.59 20.86 -9.79
N VAL A 164 -3.30 19.67 -9.26
CA VAL A 164 -3.92 19.14 -8.04
C VAL A 164 -3.07 19.52 -6.83
N LEU A 165 -3.68 20.14 -5.82
CA LEU A 165 -3.05 20.52 -4.55
C LEU A 165 -3.25 19.46 -3.47
N ASP A 166 -4.45 18.87 -3.38
CA ASP A 166 -4.77 17.75 -2.49
C ASP A 166 -5.92 16.92 -3.06
N ALA A 167 -6.00 15.67 -2.64
CA ALA A 167 -7.08 14.77 -3.04
C ALA A 167 -7.33 13.68 -2.00
N ARG A 168 -8.60 13.26 -1.91
CA ARG A 168 -9.02 12.04 -1.20
C ARG A 168 -9.91 11.22 -2.12
N GLN A 169 -9.63 9.93 -2.18
CA GLN A 169 -10.44 8.96 -2.91
C GLN A 169 -11.06 7.96 -1.96
N TYR A 170 -12.35 7.76 -2.11
CA TYR A 170 -13.11 6.75 -1.37
C TYR A 170 -13.55 5.63 -2.30
N THR A 171 -13.30 4.40 -1.89
CA THR A 171 -13.93 3.22 -2.48
C THR A 171 -15.27 3.02 -1.80
N VAL A 172 -16.35 2.86 -2.57
CA VAL A 172 -17.71 2.75 -2.06
C VAL A 172 -18.35 1.49 -2.65
N PRO A 173 -18.81 0.54 -1.82
CA PRO A 173 -19.48 -0.65 -2.34
C PRO A 173 -20.83 -0.30 -2.95
N VAL A 174 -21.18 -0.95 -4.05
CA VAL A 174 -22.51 -0.82 -4.69
C VAL A 174 -23.53 -1.58 -3.82
N PRO A 175 -24.49 -0.88 -3.16
CA PRO A 175 -25.37 -1.50 -2.17
C PRO A 175 -26.21 -2.65 -2.74
N GLY A 176 -26.71 -2.53 -3.97
CA GLY A 176 -27.50 -3.55 -4.64
C GLY A 176 -26.72 -4.84 -4.88
N ALA A 177 -25.48 -4.75 -5.36
CA ALA A 177 -24.63 -5.90 -5.57
C ALA A 177 -24.28 -6.60 -4.24
N LEU A 178 -23.93 -5.82 -3.22
CA LEU A 178 -23.65 -6.32 -1.88
C LEU A 178 -24.88 -7.04 -1.27
N ALA A 179 -26.08 -6.47 -1.41
CA ALA A 179 -27.30 -7.07 -0.90
C ALA A 179 -27.62 -8.42 -1.56
N ARG A 180 -27.48 -8.52 -2.89
CA ARG A 180 -27.68 -9.76 -3.62
C ARG A 180 -26.78 -10.88 -3.12
N VAL A 181 -25.49 -10.59 -2.97
CA VAL A 181 -24.52 -11.58 -2.46
C VAL A 181 -24.86 -12.00 -1.01
N ARG A 182 -25.24 -11.05 -0.15
CA ARG A 182 -25.66 -11.34 1.23
C ARG A 182 -26.95 -12.18 1.30
N GLN A 183 -27.80 -12.12 0.31
CA GLN A 183 -29.01 -12.95 0.19
C GLN A 183 -28.71 -14.35 -0.36
N GLY A 184 -27.46 -14.68 -0.64
CA GLY A 184 -27.03 -15.97 -1.13
C GLY A 184 -27.05 -16.12 -2.65
N GLU A 185 -27.27 -15.02 -3.39
CA GLU A 185 -27.12 -15.06 -4.85
C GLU A 185 -25.63 -15.13 -5.23
N THR A 186 -25.35 -15.76 -6.37
CA THR A 186 -24.00 -15.89 -6.96
C THR A 186 -23.89 -15.14 -8.30
N PRO A 187 -24.08 -13.79 -8.32
CA PRO A 187 -24.05 -13.03 -9.54
C PRO A 187 -22.64 -12.96 -10.12
N ALA A 188 -22.51 -12.95 -11.46
CA ALA A 188 -21.28 -12.56 -12.11
C ALA A 188 -21.13 -11.04 -11.99
N LEU A 189 -20.15 -10.58 -11.21
CA LEU A 189 -19.90 -9.16 -10.94
C LEU A 189 -18.54 -8.73 -11.47
N THR A 190 -18.53 -7.70 -12.29
CA THR A 190 -17.30 -7.00 -12.67
C THR A 190 -16.80 -6.10 -11.53
N THR A 191 -15.63 -5.51 -11.69
CA THR A 191 -15.09 -4.51 -10.77
C THR A 191 -16.05 -3.32 -10.60
N ARG A 192 -16.62 -2.84 -11.69
CA ARG A 192 -17.59 -1.74 -11.77
C ARG A 192 -18.88 -2.04 -11.03
N ASP A 193 -19.34 -3.30 -11.11
CA ASP A 193 -20.58 -3.72 -10.44
C ASP A 193 -20.42 -3.78 -8.91
N LYS A 194 -19.19 -3.96 -8.40
CA LYS A 194 -18.94 -4.11 -6.98
C LYS A 194 -18.69 -2.78 -6.26
N HIS A 195 -17.98 -1.84 -6.90
CA HIS A 195 -17.57 -0.59 -6.27
C HIS A 195 -17.63 0.59 -7.22
N THR A 196 -17.94 1.75 -6.65
CA THR A 196 -17.73 3.06 -7.27
C THR A 196 -16.54 3.77 -6.62
N ARG A 197 -16.08 4.85 -7.26
CA ARG A 197 -15.01 5.73 -6.75
C ARG A 197 -15.55 7.14 -6.56
N GLU A 198 -15.40 7.68 -5.35
CA GLU A 198 -15.67 9.07 -5.05
C GLU A 198 -14.35 9.79 -4.83
N CYS A 199 -14.05 10.81 -5.66
CA CYS A 199 -12.83 11.58 -5.59
C CYS A 199 -13.17 13.03 -5.21
N TYR A 200 -12.57 13.51 -4.13
CA TYR A 200 -12.62 14.90 -3.71
C TYR A 200 -11.26 15.52 -4.00
N VAL A 201 -11.25 16.64 -4.73
CA VAL A 201 -10.02 17.21 -5.31
C VAL A 201 -9.95 18.70 -5.02
N VAL A 202 -8.82 19.15 -4.49
CA VAL A 202 -8.48 20.56 -4.38
C VAL A 202 -7.58 20.91 -5.57
N ALA A 203 -8.11 21.73 -6.48
CA ALA A 203 -7.36 22.19 -7.64
C ALA A 203 -6.70 23.54 -7.37
N ALA A 204 -5.54 23.78 -7.96
CA ALA A 204 -4.89 25.10 -7.96
C ALA A 204 -5.77 26.14 -8.68
N GLU A 205 -5.58 27.40 -8.34
CA GLU A 205 -6.24 28.50 -9.03
C GLU A 205 -5.84 28.52 -10.51
N GLY A 206 -6.83 28.64 -11.40
CA GLY A 206 -6.64 28.61 -12.84
C GLY A 206 -6.35 27.22 -13.44
N ALA A 207 -6.32 26.15 -12.66
CA ALA A 207 -6.14 24.81 -13.20
C ALA A 207 -7.34 24.36 -14.03
N ASP A 208 -7.08 23.64 -15.13
CA ASP A 208 -8.11 23.06 -15.98
C ASP A 208 -8.76 21.84 -15.26
N ARG A 209 -9.91 22.10 -14.63
CA ARG A 209 -10.66 21.09 -13.87
C ARG A 209 -11.20 19.96 -14.75
N GLU A 210 -11.54 20.23 -15.99
CA GLU A 210 -12.06 19.21 -16.90
C GLU A 210 -10.93 18.27 -17.36
N GLU A 211 -9.74 18.82 -17.60
CA GLU A 211 -8.56 18.01 -17.90
C GLU A 211 -8.16 17.16 -16.69
N ILE A 212 -8.16 17.71 -15.47
CA ILE A 212 -7.90 16.95 -14.23
C ILE A 212 -8.94 15.82 -14.09
N ARG A 213 -10.22 16.12 -14.26
CA ARG A 213 -11.31 15.11 -14.22
C ARG A 213 -11.06 14.01 -15.24
N ARG A 214 -10.76 14.37 -16.48
CA ARG A 214 -10.48 13.43 -17.55
C ARG A 214 -9.31 12.50 -17.20
N GLN A 215 -8.19 13.06 -16.71
CA GLN A 215 -7.03 12.29 -16.30
C GLN A 215 -7.36 11.31 -15.17
N ILE A 216 -8.18 11.71 -14.21
CA ILE A 216 -8.61 10.81 -13.13
C ILE A 216 -9.42 9.66 -13.70
N VAL A 217 -10.55 9.93 -14.37
CA VAL A 217 -11.50 8.88 -14.77
C VAL A 217 -10.93 7.91 -15.81
N THR A 218 -9.91 8.32 -16.57
CA THR A 218 -9.25 7.46 -17.57
C THR A 218 -7.96 6.81 -17.06
N MET A 219 -7.56 7.05 -15.82
CA MET A 219 -6.29 6.54 -15.28
C MET A 219 -6.31 5.01 -15.20
N PRO A 220 -5.43 4.32 -15.94
CA PRO A 220 -5.37 2.87 -15.95
C PRO A 220 -5.00 2.29 -14.57
N ALA A 221 -5.50 1.12 -14.25
CA ALA A 221 -5.27 0.39 -13.01
C ALA A 221 -5.82 1.06 -11.73
N TYR A 222 -6.34 2.28 -11.81
CA TYR A 222 -6.87 3.01 -10.65
C TYR A 222 -8.35 3.34 -10.80
N PHE A 223 -8.78 3.94 -11.93
CA PHE A 223 -10.11 4.51 -12.10
C PHE A 223 -10.83 4.07 -13.37
N ALA A 224 -10.11 3.71 -14.43
CA ALA A 224 -10.71 3.43 -15.76
C ALA A 224 -11.77 2.32 -15.73
N ASP A 225 -11.64 1.35 -14.82
CA ASP A 225 -12.56 0.21 -14.69
C ASP A 225 -13.69 0.45 -13.67
N TYR A 226 -13.86 1.69 -13.21
CA TYR A 226 -14.87 2.05 -12.20
C TYR A 226 -15.77 3.19 -12.65
N ASP A 227 -16.98 3.25 -12.08
CA ASP A 227 -17.78 4.46 -12.11
C ASP A 227 -17.19 5.44 -11.08
N THR A 228 -16.61 6.52 -11.62
CA THR A 228 -15.83 7.47 -10.82
C THR A 228 -16.48 8.85 -10.84
N THR A 229 -16.79 9.36 -9.64
CA THR A 229 -17.25 10.74 -9.45
C THR A 229 -16.10 11.61 -8.97
N VAL A 230 -15.91 12.77 -9.60
CA VAL A 230 -14.87 13.75 -9.21
C VAL A 230 -15.56 15.04 -8.79
N THR A 231 -15.39 15.42 -7.53
CA THR A 231 -15.91 16.65 -6.93
C THR A 231 -14.76 17.57 -6.56
N PHE A 232 -14.77 18.80 -7.09
CA PHE A 232 -13.80 19.82 -6.72
C PHE A 232 -14.31 20.57 -5.50
N ILE A 233 -13.47 20.65 -4.46
CA ILE A 233 -13.76 21.28 -3.18
C ILE A 233 -12.64 22.24 -2.78
N THR A 234 -12.88 23.06 -1.75
CA THR A 234 -11.85 23.95 -1.18
C THR A 234 -10.89 23.19 -0.25
N ALA A 235 -9.71 23.77 0.03
CA ALA A 235 -8.78 23.21 1.00
C ALA A 235 -9.38 23.15 2.41
N GLU A 236 -10.20 24.13 2.80
CA GLU A 236 -10.90 24.18 4.09
C GLU A 236 -11.93 23.05 4.20
N GLU A 237 -12.68 22.79 3.13
CA GLU A 237 -13.65 21.68 3.08
C GLU A 237 -12.95 20.34 3.13
N MET A 238 -11.80 20.18 2.44
CA MET A 238 -10.98 18.98 2.50
C MET A 238 -10.55 18.70 3.95
N GLN A 239 -10.05 19.70 4.66
CA GLN A 239 -9.63 19.53 6.06
C GLN A 239 -10.79 19.24 7.01
N ARG A 240 -11.94 19.89 6.80
CA ARG A 240 -13.11 19.72 7.68
C ARG A 240 -13.80 18.37 7.50
N SER A 241 -13.89 17.89 6.27
CA SER A 241 -14.78 16.76 5.92
C SER A 241 -14.04 15.50 5.47
N HIS A 242 -12.76 15.60 5.13
CA HIS A 242 -11.97 14.52 4.52
C HIS A 242 -10.56 14.39 5.12
N ALA A 243 -10.31 14.93 6.31
CA ALA A 243 -9.02 14.86 7.01
C ALA A 243 -8.64 13.42 7.42
#